data_db320fc7aeda252340e5c12388e3e527
#
_entry.id   db320fc7aeda252340e5c12388e3e527
#
_cell.length_a   1.000
_cell.length_b   1.000
_cell.length_c   1.000
_cell.angle_alpha   90.00
_cell.angle_beta   90.00
_cell.angle_gamma   90.00
#
_symmetry.space_group_name_H-M   'P 1'
#
loop_
_entity.id
_entity.type
_entity.pdbx_description
1 polymer ?
#
loop_
_entity_poly.entity_id
_entity_poly.type
_entity_poly.pdbx_seq_one_letter_code
_entity_poly.pdbx_strand_id
1 'polypeptide(L)'
;SASPVGLMLPCNHIYNQYLFIDNSEENLQHFEKSARNMQSLSRYSRSNQINKEWIDDYLNEAHSKGLTSIRAHFNVMAWSDDSEEVKHIKNDVGSQLASMECMPRHNTVDCPALFWAGIPGNEADFPSEESFYTFIEQAVCFFTEETNYRSSLSPFGIKMVDRLTGKPLHLDISALPMKKGIITN
;
A
#
# COMPACT_ATOMS: atom_id res chain seq x y z
N SER A 1 5.18 -2.39 7.43
CA SER A 1 3.77 -2.03 7.54
C SER A 1 3.53 -0.57 7.23
N ALA A 2 2.41 -0.25 6.62
CA ALA A 2 2.01 1.12 6.27
C ALA A 2 1.17 1.83 7.38
N SER A 3 1.20 1.34 8.61
CA SER A 3 0.53 1.97 9.76
C SER A 3 0.76 3.48 9.87
N PRO A 4 1.97 4.01 9.67
CA PRO A 4 2.19 5.45 9.78
C PRO A 4 1.32 6.29 8.87
N VAL A 5 1.01 5.80 7.67
CA VAL A 5 0.16 6.51 6.70
C VAL A 5 -1.27 6.00 6.65
N GLY A 6 -1.52 4.76 7.07
CA GLY A 6 -2.86 4.18 7.03
C GLY A 6 -3.68 4.41 8.30
N LEU A 7 -3.02 4.52 9.46
CA LEU A 7 -3.71 4.55 10.75
C LEU A 7 -3.31 5.70 11.68
N MET A 8 -2.12 6.28 11.50
CA MET A 8 -1.53 7.19 12.47
C MET A 8 -1.47 8.67 12.03
N LEU A 9 -1.95 8.99 10.83
CA LEU A 9 -2.01 10.38 10.38
C LEU A 9 -3.06 11.16 11.20
N PRO A 10 -2.72 12.35 11.72
CA PRO A 10 -3.62 13.14 12.56
C PRO A 10 -4.61 14.00 11.74
N CYS A 11 -4.98 13.58 10.56
CA CYS A 11 -5.85 14.33 9.65
C CYS A 11 -6.90 13.42 9.00
N ASN A 12 -7.90 14.04 8.36
CA ASN A 12 -8.83 13.31 7.52
C ASN A 12 -8.11 12.80 6.29
N HIS A 13 -8.08 11.51 6.10
CA HIS A 13 -7.39 10.90 4.96
C HIS A 13 -8.03 9.57 4.56
N ILE A 14 -7.74 9.17 3.33
CA ILE A 14 -8.00 7.84 2.79
C ILE A 14 -6.67 7.29 2.30
N TYR A 15 -6.32 6.10 2.72
CA TYR A 15 -5.21 5.34 2.19
C TYR A 15 -5.72 4.26 1.26
N ASN A 16 -5.43 4.41 -0.04
CA ASN A 16 -5.82 3.46 -1.07
C ASN A 16 -4.66 2.55 -1.46
N GLN A 17 -4.97 1.29 -1.62
CA GLN A 17 -4.04 0.24 -2.06
C GLN A 17 -4.65 -0.48 -3.26
N TYR A 18 -3.97 -0.41 -4.39
CA TYR A 18 -4.36 -1.13 -5.61
C TYR A 18 -3.31 -2.18 -5.90
N LEU A 19 -3.77 -3.42 -6.04
CA LEU A 19 -2.94 -4.56 -6.42
C LEU A 19 -3.58 -5.20 -7.65
N PHE A 20 -2.85 -5.18 -8.77
CA PHE A 20 -3.27 -5.80 -10.01
C PHE A 20 -2.50 -7.10 -10.17
N ILE A 21 -3.20 -8.21 -9.94
CA ILE A 21 -2.62 -9.56 -10.03
C ILE A 21 -2.72 -10.00 -11.49
N ASP A 22 -1.75 -9.56 -12.27
CA ASP A 22 -1.61 -9.92 -13.68
C ASP A 22 -0.87 -11.27 -13.82
N ASN A 23 -0.71 -11.72 -15.07
CA ASN A 23 0.15 -12.86 -15.36
C ASN A 23 1.62 -12.47 -15.14
N SER A 24 2.21 -12.99 -14.05
CA SER A 24 3.60 -12.69 -13.68
C SER A 24 4.60 -13.06 -14.78
N GLU A 25 4.37 -14.16 -15.49
CA GLU A 25 5.25 -14.60 -16.57
C GLU A 25 5.25 -13.62 -17.75
N GLU A 26 4.07 -13.11 -18.12
CA GLU A 26 3.96 -12.09 -19.17
C GLU A 26 4.65 -10.78 -18.77
N ASN A 27 4.51 -10.38 -17.50
CA ASN A 27 5.21 -9.21 -16.98
C ASN A 27 6.74 -9.37 -17.08
N LEU A 28 7.27 -10.52 -16.68
CA LEU A 28 8.71 -10.79 -16.74
C LEU A 28 9.21 -10.84 -18.19
N GLN A 29 8.46 -11.48 -19.10
CA GLN A 29 8.79 -11.48 -20.54
C GLN A 29 8.80 -10.07 -21.14
N HIS A 30 7.89 -9.20 -20.72
CA HIS A 30 7.89 -7.80 -21.10
C HIS A 30 9.19 -7.09 -20.66
N PHE A 31 9.64 -7.34 -19.43
CA PHE A 31 10.89 -6.79 -18.92
C PHE A 31 12.12 -7.36 -19.65
N GLU A 32 12.15 -8.64 -19.95
CA GLU A 32 13.24 -9.24 -20.73
C GLU A 32 13.35 -8.63 -22.15
N LYS A 33 12.19 -8.39 -22.79
CA LYS A 33 12.17 -7.70 -24.09
C LYS A 33 12.68 -6.26 -23.96
N SER A 34 12.27 -5.59 -22.91
CA SER A 34 12.72 -4.22 -22.62
C SER A 34 14.22 -4.16 -22.34
N ALA A 35 14.76 -5.09 -21.56
CA ALA A 35 16.21 -5.21 -21.31
C ALA A 35 17.01 -5.36 -22.61
N ARG A 36 16.56 -6.23 -23.51
CA ARG A 36 17.18 -6.43 -24.83
C ARG A 36 17.18 -5.16 -25.67
N ASN A 37 16.07 -4.41 -25.66
CA ASN A 37 15.97 -3.14 -26.36
C ASN A 37 16.92 -2.09 -25.76
N MET A 38 16.95 -1.98 -24.42
CA MET A 38 17.83 -1.04 -23.71
C MET A 38 19.30 -1.37 -23.88
N GLN A 39 19.68 -2.64 -24.06
CA GLN A 39 21.05 -3.02 -24.32
C GLN A 39 21.61 -2.39 -25.60
N SER A 40 20.81 -2.27 -26.65
CA SER A 40 21.20 -1.59 -27.89
C SER A 40 21.29 -0.07 -27.72
N LEU A 41 20.45 0.50 -26.84
CA LEU A 41 20.35 1.93 -26.61
C LEU A 41 21.29 2.43 -25.46
N SER A 42 21.81 1.54 -24.65
CA SER A 42 22.68 1.90 -23.50
C SER A 42 23.96 2.63 -23.91
N ARG A 43 24.42 2.40 -25.14
CA ARG A 43 25.62 3.07 -25.72
C ARG A 43 25.40 4.55 -26.00
N TYR A 44 24.15 4.99 -26.11
CA TYR A 44 23.81 6.35 -26.53
C TYR A 44 23.40 7.26 -25.35
N SER A 45 23.05 6.69 -24.19
CA SER A 45 22.61 7.48 -23.05
C SER A 45 22.88 6.76 -21.74
N ARG A 46 23.42 7.51 -20.76
CA ARG A 46 23.62 7.01 -19.39
C ARG A 46 22.28 6.64 -18.74
N SER A 47 21.21 7.38 -19.05
CA SER A 47 19.87 7.07 -18.55
C SER A 47 19.40 5.67 -19.01
N ASN A 48 19.64 5.31 -20.26
CA ASN A 48 19.30 4.00 -20.79
C ASN A 48 20.14 2.88 -20.12
N GLN A 49 21.38 3.18 -19.79
CA GLN A 49 22.22 2.24 -19.05
C GLN A 49 21.67 1.99 -17.64
N ILE A 50 21.32 3.06 -16.91
CA ILE A 50 20.75 2.96 -15.57
C ILE A 50 19.42 2.19 -15.60
N ASN A 51 18.55 2.50 -16.57
CA ASN A 51 17.27 1.79 -16.73
C ASN A 51 17.48 0.30 -17.02
N LYS A 52 18.50 -0.03 -17.83
CA LYS A 52 18.86 -1.43 -18.10
C LYS A 52 19.31 -2.14 -16.83
N GLU A 53 20.18 -1.53 -16.04
CA GLU A 53 20.68 -2.09 -14.78
C GLU A 53 19.50 -2.38 -13.83
N TRP A 54 18.55 -1.47 -13.69
CA TRP A 54 17.35 -1.68 -12.85
C TRP A 54 16.47 -2.84 -13.36
N ILE A 55 16.30 -2.95 -14.67
CA ILE A 55 15.52 -4.06 -15.25
C ILE A 55 16.25 -5.39 -15.00
N ASP A 56 17.56 -5.43 -15.20
CA ASP A 56 18.37 -6.64 -14.96
C ASP A 56 18.29 -7.05 -13.47
N ASP A 57 18.39 -6.10 -12.53
CA ASP A 57 18.25 -6.35 -11.09
C ASP A 57 16.87 -6.89 -10.75
N TYR A 58 15.82 -6.29 -11.30
CA TYR A 58 14.45 -6.76 -11.11
C TYR A 58 14.25 -8.21 -11.58
N LEU A 59 14.73 -8.52 -12.80
CA LEU A 59 14.64 -9.88 -13.36
C LEU A 59 15.46 -10.89 -12.56
N ASN A 60 16.67 -10.51 -12.13
CA ASN A 60 17.54 -11.35 -11.31
C ASN A 60 16.88 -11.64 -9.95
N GLU A 61 16.27 -10.67 -9.32
CA GLU A 61 15.56 -10.85 -8.05
C GLU A 61 14.34 -11.75 -8.23
N ALA A 62 13.54 -11.53 -9.28
CA ALA A 62 12.37 -12.34 -9.60
C ALA A 62 12.74 -13.82 -9.78
N HIS A 63 13.74 -14.10 -10.63
CA HIS A 63 14.13 -15.46 -10.96
C HIS A 63 14.88 -16.16 -9.82
N SER A 64 15.78 -15.46 -9.11
CA SER A 64 16.56 -16.07 -8.04
C SER A 64 15.74 -16.42 -6.81
N LYS A 65 14.71 -15.63 -6.51
CA LYS A 65 13.86 -15.82 -5.32
C LYS A 65 12.48 -16.40 -5.65
N GLY A 66 12.14 -16.58 -6.93
CA GLY A 66 10.84 -17.06 -7.37
C GLY A 66 9.69 -16.12 -7.00
N LEU A 67 9.92 -14.79 -7.09
CA LEU A 67 8.95 -13.78 -6.71
C LEU A 67 7.87 -13.59 -7.77
N THR A 68 6.68 -13.22 -7.33
CA THR A 68 5.52 -12.99 -8.20
C THR A 68 5.44 -11.52 -8.61
N SER A 69 5.67 -11.23 -9.89
CA SER A 69 5.54 -9.88 -10.44
C SER A 69 4.08 -9.47 -10.54
N ILE A 70 3.76 -8.31 -9.99
CA ILE A 70 2.45 -7.67 -10.04
C ILE A 70 2.59 -6.20 -10.38
N ARG A 71 1.46 -5.53 -10.67
CA ARG A 71 1.40 -4.08 -10.66
C ARG A 71 0.71 -3.61 -9.38
N ALA A 72 1.17 -2.49 -8.84
CA ALA A 72 0.60 -1.91 -7.63
C ALA A 72 0.54 -0.38 -7.74
N HIS A 73 -0.31 0.20 -6.90
CA HIS A 73 -0.33 1.63 -6.63
C HIS A 73 -0.77 1.86 -5.19
N PHE A 74 -0.12 2.79 -4.53
CA PHE A 74 -0.46 3.20 -3.17
C PHE A 74 -0.58 4.73 -3.14
N ASN A 75 -1.69 5.24 -2.61
CA ASN A 75 -1.84 6.68 -2.45
C ASN A 75 -2.51 7.04 -1.13
N VAL A 76 -2.19 8.23 -0.66
CA VAL A 76 -2.83 8.87 0.48
C VAL A 76 -3.53 10.12 -0.02
N MET A 77 -4.84 10.15 0.15
CA MET A 77 -5.66 11.33 -0.09
C MET A 77 -5.98 11.96 1.25
N ALA A 78 -5.51 13.17 1.47
CA ALA A 78 -5.77 13.91 2.69
C ALA A 78 -6.39 15.26 2.35
N TRP A 79 -7.28 15.74 3.22
CA TRP A 79 -8.00 17.00 3.00
C TRP A 79 -8.30 17.72 4.30
N SER A 80 -8.48 19.02 4.18
CA SER A 80 -9.02 19.91 5.21
C SER A 80 -9.78 21.06 4.56
N ASP A 81 -10.68 21.67 5.30
CA ASP A 81 -11.39 22.88 4.91
C ASP A 81 -10.49 24.13 5.05
N ASP A 82 -9.38 24.03 5.79
CA ASP A 82 -8.40 25.10 5.95
C ASP A 82 -7.18 24.89 5.03
N SER A 83 -6.91 25.89 4.20
CA SER A 83 -5.79 25.86 3.24
C SER A 83 -4.41 25.86 3.90
N GLU A 84 -4.27 26.46 5.09
CA GLU A 84 -3.01 26.43 5.83
C GLU A 84 -2.79 25.06 6.46
N GLU A 85 -3.84 24.43 6.97
CA GLU A 85 -3.78 23.08 7.49
C GLU A 85 -3.38 22.07 6.40
N VAL A 86 -3.86 22.23 5.15
CA VAL A 86 -3.48 21.37 4.02
C VAL A 86 -1.96 21.37 3.80
N LYS A 87 -1.29 22.52 4.01
CA LYS A 87 0.18 22.57 3.89
C LYS A 87 0.87 21.76 4.98
N HIS A 88 0.36 21.81 6.21
CA HIS A 88 0.88 21.01 7.32
C HIS A 88 0.65 19.53 7.07
N ILE A 89 -0.56 19.13 6.68
CA ILE A 89 -0.91 17.76 6.33
C ILE A 89 0.02 17.21 5.25
N LYS A 90 0.29 17.99 4.21
CA LYS A 90 1.21 17.59 3.14
C LYS A 90 2.61 17.28 3.67
N ASN A 91 3.11 18.08 4.59
CA ASN A 91 4.42 17.86 5.20
C ASN A 91 4.41 16.63 6.12
N ASP A 92 3.35 16.44 6.89
CA ASP A 92 3.20 15.30 7.79
C ASP A 92 3.12 13.98 7.01
N VAL A 93 2.28 13.92 5.97
CA VAL A 93 2.21 12.76 5.07
C VAL A 93 3.55 12.48 4.42
N GLY A 94 4.23 13.52 3.91
CA GLY A 94 5.55 13.40 3.31
C GLY A 94 6.59 12.86 4.29
N SER A 95 6.56 13.32 5.54
CA SER A 95 7.46 12.88 6.60
C SER A 95 7.21 11.42 6.99
N GLN A 96 5.95 11.01 7.09
CA GLN A 96 5.60 9.61 7.37
C GLN A 96 6.02 8.68 6.25
N LEU A 97 5.80 9.06 4.99
CA LEU A 97 6.27 8.29 3.83
C LEU A 97 7.79 8.20 3.80
N ALA A 98 8.49 9.30 4.07
CA ALA A 98 9.95 9.30 4.14
C ALA A 98 10.48 8.40 5.28
N SER A 99 9.79 8.32 6.42
CA SER A 99 10.15 7.41 7.51
C SER A 99 10.04 5.93 7.13
N MET A 100 9.24 5.62 6.11
CA MET A 100 9.10 4.29 5.52
C MET A 100 10.03 4.06 4.32
N GLU A 101 11.01 4.94 4.13
CA GLU A 101 11.94 4.92 2.97
C GLU A 101 11.24 5.05 1.61
N CYS A 102 10.01 5.58 1.60
CA CYS A 102 9.27 5.85 0.38
C CYS A 102 9.54 7.26 -0.13
N MET A 103 9.67 7.40 -1.43
CA MET A 103 9.77 8.72 -2.10
C MET A 103 8.37 9.09 -2.65
N PRO A 104 7.63 9.98 -1.96
CA PRO A 104 6.29 10.33 -2.41
C PRO A 104 6.33 11.19 -3.67
N ARG A 105 5.43 10.90 -4.61
CA ARG A 105 5.10 11.78 -5.71
C ARG A 105 3.86 12.59 -5.34
N HIS A 106 3.92 13.89 -5.52
CA HIS A 106 2.75 14.74 -5.37
C HIS A 106 1.95 14.75 -6.68
N ASN A 107 0.73 14.24 -6.63
CA ASN A 107 -0.18 14.25 -7.77
C ASN A 107 -0.93 15.59 -7.81
N THR A 108 -0.99 16.20 -8.99
CA THR A 108 -1.73 17.45 -9.23
C THR A 108 -2.72 17.28 -10.36
N VAL A 109 -2.29 16.76 -11.52
CA VAL A 109 -3.12 16.58 -12.72
C VAL A 109 -3.95 15.31 -12.59
N ASP A 110 -3.37 14.25 -12.06
CA ASP A 110 -3.99 12.91 -11.98
C ASP A 110 -4.90 12.75 -10.74
N CYS A 111 -4.88 13.73 -9.84
CA CYS A 111 -5.64 13.70 -8.59
C CYS A 111 -7.15 13.42 -8.77
N PRO A 112 -7.86 14.04 -9.73
CA PRO A 112 -9.29 13.74 -9.93
C PRO A 112 -9.55 12.29 -10.37
N ALA A 113 -8.70 11.73 -11.24
CA ALA A 113 -8.85 10.36 -11.71
C ALA A 113 -8.58 9.35 -10.59
N LEU A 114 -7.55 9.57 -9.78
CA LEU A 114 -7.23 8.75 -8.62
C LEU A 114 -8.31 8.86 -7.54
N PHE A 115 -8.87 10.05 -7.33
CA PHE A 115 -9.99 10.24 -6.40
C PHE A 115 -11.21 9.46 -6.86
N TRP A 116 -11.57 9.55 -8.15
CA TRP A 116 -12.69 8.81 -8.71
C TRP A 116 -12.54 7.31 -8.56
N ALA A 117 -11.37 6.78 -8.92
CA ALA A 117 -11.06 5.37 -8.77
C ALA A 117 -11.02 4.90 -7.29
N GLY A 118 -10.75 5.82 -6.37
CA GLY A 118 -10.76 5.55 -4.92
C GLY A 118 -12.15 5.41 -4.30
N ILE A 119 -13.21 5.77 -5.04
CA ILE A 119 -14.60 5.57 -4.60
C ILE A 119 -14.97 4.10 -4.83
N PRO A 120 -15.42 3.37 -3.78
CA PRO A 120 -15.81 1.97 -3.94
C PRO A 120 -16.82 1.76 -5.07
N GLY A 121 -16.49 0.86 -5.99
CA GLY A 121 -17.27 0.56 -7.19
C GLY A 121 -16.71 1.15 -8.48
N ASN A 122 -15.73 2.06 -8.39
CA ASN A 122 -15.10 2.69 -9.55
C ASN A 122 -13.65 2.20 -9.78
N GLU A 123 -13.24 1.12 -9.15
CA GLU A 123 -11.87 0.60 -9.20
C GLU A 123 -11.42 0.27 -10.63
N ALA A 124 -12.36 -0.08 -11.50
CA ALA A 124 -12.10 -0.38 -12.91
C ALA A 124 -11.63 0.84 -13.72
N ASP A 125 -11.93 2.04 -13.24
CA ASP A 125 -11.54 3.31 -13.89
C ASP A 125 -10.14 3.79 -13.45
N PHE A 126 -9.41 2.97 -12.70
CA PHE A 126 -8.07 3.33 -12.26
C PHE A 126 -7.13 3.55 -13.47
N PRO A 127 -6.42 4.70 -13.54
CA PRO A 127 -5.49 4.99 -14.63
C PRO A 127 -4.29 4.03 -14.56
N SER A 128 -4.23 3.10 -15.50
CA SER A 128 -3.24 2.01 -15.50
C SER A 128 -1.79 2.49 -15.57
N GLU A 129 -1.55 3.66 -16.14
CA GLU A 129 -0.25 4.33 -16.23
C GLU A 129 0.29 4.80 -14.87
N GLU A 130 -0.58 4.96 -13.88
CA GLU A 130 -0.17 5.32 -12.52
C GLU A 130 0.27 4.09 -11.69
N SER A 131 0.10 2.88 -12.23
CA SER A 131 0.61 1.68 -11.58
C SER A 131 2.11 1.49 -11.84
N PHE A 132 2.79 0.88 -10.87
CA PHE A 132 4.19 0.49 -11.00
C PHE A 132 4.35 -1.02 -10.77
N TYR A 133 5.40 -1.58 -11.35
CA TYR A 133 5.72 -2.99 -11.17
C TYR A 133 6.44 -3.22 -9.84
N THR A 134 6.05 -4.27 -9.16
CA THR A 134 6.65 -4.72 -7.90
C THR A 134 6.42 -6.22 -7.72
N PHE A 135 6.83 -6.76 -6.59
CA PHE A 135 6.53 -8.15 -6.23
C PHE A 135 5.44 -8.18 -5.16
N ILE A 136 4.59 -9.21 -5.19
CA ILE A 136 3.51 -9.36 -4.22
C ILE A 136 4.05 -9.41 -2.79
N GLU A 137 5.19 -10.05 -2.61
CA GLU A 137 5.88 -10.17 -1.32
C GLU A 137 6.31 -8.82 -0.74
N GLN A 138 6.65 -7.86 -1.61
CA GLN A 138 6.98 -6.49 -1.22
C GLN A 138 5.71 -5.65 -1.01
N ALA A 139 4.71 -5.80 -1.88
CA ALA A 139 3.47 -5.05 -1.80
C ALA A 139 2.68 -5.34 -0.51
N VAL A 140 2.73 -6.56 0.00
CA VAL A 140 2.09 -6.95 1.27
C VAL A 140 2.63 -6.15 2.46
N CYS A 141 3.88 -5.67 2.40
CA CYS A 141 4.44 -4.82 3.45
C CYS A 141 3.72 -3.48 3.63
N PHE A 142 2.97 -3.05 2.62
CA PHE A 142 2.18 -1.82 2.65
C PHE A 142 0.75 -2.00 3.19
N PHE A 143 0.35 -3.20 3.56
CA PHE A 143 -0.93 -3.41 4.21
C PHE A 143 -0.93 -2.79 5.60
N THR A 144 -2.07 -2.22 5.96
CA THR A 144 -2.29 -1.55 7.24
C THR A 144 -2.98 -2.44 8.26
N GLU A 145 -3.39 -3.64 7.87
CA GLU A 145 -4.06 -4.57 8.77
C GLU A 145 -3.04 -5.18 9.75
N GLU A 146 -2.90 -4.55 10.90
CA GLU A 146 -1.93 -4.93 11.92
C GLU A 146 -2.51 -5.62 13.13
N THR A 147 -3.83 -5.79 13.15
CA THR A 147 -4.48 -6.39 14.29
C THR A 147 -4.99 -7.78 13.97
N ASN A 148 -4.49 -8.76 14.69
CA ASN A 148 -5.06 -10.11 14.74
C ASN A 148 -6.34 -10.17 15.59
N TYR A 149 -6.90 -9.04 15.98
CA TYR A 149 -8.10 -9.00 16.78
C TYR A 149 -9.30 -9.52 15.99
N ARG A 150 -9.80 -10.65 16.42
CA ARG A 150 -11.10 -11.15 15.99
C ARG A 150 -12.09 -10.80 17.06
N SER A 151 -13.03 -9.94 16.74
CA SER A 151 -14.16 -9.67 17.60
C SER A 151 -15.04 -10.92 17.68
N SER A 152 -15.55 -11.23 18.88
CA SER A 152 -16.62 -12.21 19.04
C SER A 152 -17.82 -11.79 18.21
N LEU A 153 -18.43 -12.74 17.48
CA LEU A 153 -19.70 -12.51 16.77
C LEU A 153 -20.92 -12.52 17.70
N SER A 154 -20.71 -12.75 18.99
CA SER A 154 -21.78 -12.74 19.98
C SER A 154 -22.32 -11.31 20.18
N PRO A 155 -23.65 -11.13 20.17
CA PRO A 155 -24.26 -9.85 20.50
C PRO A 155 -24.13 -9.50 21.99
N PHE A 156 -23.74 -10.47 22.83
CA PHE A 156 -23.53 -10.33 24.26
C PHE A 156 -22.05 -10.16 24.55
N GLY A 157 -21.70 -9.13 25.27
CA GLY A 157 -20.31 -8.91 25.65
C GLY A 157 -20.02 -7.45 25.94
N ILE A 158 -18.82 -7.23 26.45
CA ILE A 158 -18.31 -5.89 26.70
C ILE A 158 -17.87 -5.28 25.36
N LYS A 159 -18.46 -4.15 25.01
CA LYS A 159 -18.04 -3.38 23.83
C LYS A 159 -16.87 -2.49 24.21
N MET A 160 -15.78 -2.67 23.51
CA MET A 160 -14.56 -1.88 23.64
C MET A 160 -14.16 -1.34 22.28
N VAL A 161 -13.26 -0.38 22.29
CA VAL A 161 -12.66 0.17 21.06
C VAL A 161 -11.16 0.11 21.20
N ASP A 162 -10.50 -0.42 20.19
CA ASP A 162 -9.04 -0.36 20.14
C ASP A 162 -8.61 1.12 20.07
N ARG A 163 -7.72 1.50 20.98
CA ARG A 163 -7.28 2.88 21.14
C ARG A 163 -6.50 3.39 19.92
N LEU A 164 -5.80 2.53 19.22
CA LEU A 164 -4.93 2.93 18.09
C LEU A 164 -5.71 2.96 16.78
N THR A 165 -6.55 1.96 16.54
CA THR A 165 -7.22 1.77 15.25
C THR A 165 -8.67 2.22 15.23
N GLY A 166 -9.26 2.53 16.40
CA GLY A 166 -10.69 2.79 16.52
C GLY A 166 -11.58 1.58 16.23
N LYS A 167 -10.99 0.40 16.04
CA LYS A 167 -11.73 -0.83 15.69
C LYS A 167 -12.60 -1.28 16.86
N PRO A 168 -13.92 -1.52 16.65
CA PRO A 168 -14.78 -2.03 17.67
C PRO A 168 -14.41 -3.47 18.03
N LEU A 169 -14.27 -3.74 19.30
CA LEU A 169 -13.98 -5.05 19.86
C LEU A 169 -15.14 -5.51 20.76
N HIS A 170 -15.61 -6.72 20.54
CA HIS A 170 -16.57 -7.35 21.42
C HIS A 170 -15.90 -8.46 22.21
N LEU A 171 -15.85 -8.36 23.52
CA LEU A 171 -15.35 -9.39 24.40
C LEU A 171 -16.52 -10.13 25.03
N ASP A 172 -16.83 -11.30 24.55
CA ASP A 172 -17.80 -12.19 25.17
C ASP A 172 -17.07 -13.26 25.99
N ILE A 173 -17.11 -13.10 27.29
CA ILE A 173 -16.46 -13.99 28.24
C ILE A 173 -17.07 -15.39 28.19
N SER A 174 -18.36 -15.51 27.85
CA SER A 174 -19.05 -16.79 27.77
C SER A 174 -18.64 -17.63 26.56
N ALA A 175 -18.16 -16.97 25.50
CA ALA A 175 -17.70 -17.57 24.26
C ALA A 175 -16.22 -17.94 24.28
N LEU A 176 -15.46 -17.58 25.31
CA LEU A 176 -14.05 -17.95 25.42
C LEU A 176 -13.89 -19.45 25.70
N PRO A 177 -12.96 -20.12 25.02
CA PRO A 177 -12.74 -21.56 25.21
C PRO A 177 -12.26 -21.95 26.63
N MET A 178 -11.72 -20.99 27.37
CA MET A 178 -11.31 -21.17 28.76
C MET A 178 -12.29 -20.47 29.72
N LYS A 179 -13.27 -21.19 30.17
CA LYS A 179 -14.25 -20.71 31.16
C LYS A 179 -13.72 -20.67 32.61
N LYS A 180 -12.50 -21.10 32.84
CA LYS A 180 -11.91 -21.21 34.17
C LYS A 180 -10.77 -20.24 34.33
N GLY A 181 -10.95 -19.28 35.23
CA GLY A 181 -9.87 -18.47 35.77
C GLY A 181 -9.68 -17.11 35.10
N ILE A 182 -10.70 -16.29 35.14
CA ILE A 182 -10.45 -14.85 35.11
C ILE A 182 -9.94 -14.49 36.49
N ILE A 183 -8.64 -14.37 36.60
CA ILE A 183 -8.01 -13.79 37.76
C ILE A 183 -7.96 -12.30 37.52
N THR A 184 -8.81 -11.58 38.20
CA THR A 184 -8.67 -10.12 38.33
C THR A 184 -7.68 -9.87 39.42
N ASN A 185 -6.54 -9.35 39.13
CA ASN A 185 -5.69 -8.61 40.05
C ASN A 185 -5.86 -7.13 39.79
#